data_5cffc5cfd73d9e9f2ad324d652d40999
#
_entry.id   5cffc5cfd73d9e9f2ad324d652d40999
#
_cell.length_a   1.000
_cell.length_b   1.000
_cell.length_c   1.000
_cell.angle_alpha   90.00
_cell.angle_beta   90.00
_cell.angle_gamma   90.00
#
_symmetry.space_group_name_H-M   'P 1'
#
loop_
_entity.id
_entity.type
_entity.pdbx_description
1 polymer ?
#
loop_
_entity_poly.entity_id
_entity_poly.type
_entity_poly.pdbx_seq_one_letter_code
_entity_poly.pdbx_strand_id
1 'polypeptide(L)'
;CDVAIVGIPFDAGTSYRPGARFGPQSIRQASRHLRTNYHPNYDVEPFKVQQVADAGDITCNPFNIEEAIKQIETGAEELLNKVGGIISLGGDHTIAFPLLKAINKINNGPVALVHFDAHLDTWDTYFGAPYTHGTPFRRAREENLFLDDASMHVGIRGPLYSREDLKNDESFGFKIIHCDEFQTQGTDKICLLYTSPSPRDGDE
;
A
#
# COMPACT_ATOMS: atom_id res chain seq x y z
N CYS A 1 19.58 -8.30 6.74
CA CYS A 1 18.67 -7.24 7.16
C CYS A 1 17.24 -7.76 7.08
N ASP A 2 16.45 -7.53 8.12
CA ASP A 2 15.08 -8.07 8.16
C ASP A 2 14.12 -7.17 7.41
N VAL A 3 14.27 -5.85 7.54
CA VAL A 3 13.41 -4.86 6.91
C VAL A 3 14.23 -3.75 6.25
N ALA A 4 13.92 -3.43 5.00
CA ALA A 4 14.49 -2.28 4.30
C ALA A 4 13.47 -1.13 4.21
N ILE A 5 13.89 0.08 4.57
CA ILE A 5 13.16 1.31 4.26
C ILE A 5 13.63 1.79 2.89
N VAL A 6 12.71 2.01 1.97
CA VAL A 6 13.03 2.42 0.60
C VAL A 6 12.17 3.60 0.17
N GLY A 7 12.78 4.62 -0.42
CA GLY A 7 12.06 5.74 -1.01
C GLY A 7 11.66 5.46 -2.46
N ILE A 8 10.49 5.96 -2.85
CA ILE A 8 9.99 5.93 -4.22
C ILE A 8 9.52 7.35 -4.58
N PRO A 9 10.46 8.22 -4.99
CA PRO A 9 10.19 9.63 -5.23
C PRO A 9 9.47 9.88 -6.57
N PHE A 10 8.25 9.36 -6.69
CA PHE A 10 7.43 9.42 -7.90
C PHE A 10 6.10 10.13 -7.64
N ASP A 11 5.67 11.02 -8.55
CA ASP A 11 4.38 11.72 -8.47
C ASP A 11 3.79 12.11 -9.84
N ALA A 12 4.18 11.39 -10.89
CA ALA A 12 3.62 11.63 -12.22
C ALA A 12 2.17 11.13 -12.39
N GLY A 13 1.64 10.37 -11.42
CA GLY A 13 0.25 9.94 -11.38
C GLY A 13 -0.70 10.88 -10.64
N THR A 14 -0.22 12.03 -10.13
CA THR A 14 -1.05 13.01 -9.42
C THR A 14 -1.98 13.78 -10.35
N SER A 15 -3.20 14.03 -9.91
CA SER A 15 -4.22 14.75 -10.70
C SER A 15 -4.26 16.24 -10.46
N TYR A 16 -3.55 16.78 -9.45
CA TYR A 16 -3.63 18.19 -9.08
C TYR A 16 -2.25 18.83 -8.95
N ARG A 17 -1.60 18.74 -7.80
CA ARG A 17 -0.30 19.38 -7.54
C ARG A 17 0.79 18.34 -7.37
N PRO A 18 1.89 18.40 -8.13
CA PRO A 18 3.05 17.55 -7.88
C PRO A 18 3.74 17.99 -6.58
N GLY A 19 4.54 17.09 -6.02
CA GLY A 19 5.30 17.35 -4.79
C GLY A 19 5.43 16.12 -3.90
N ALA A 20 4.61 15.08 -4.11
CA ALA A 20 4.70 13.82 -3.37
C ALA A 20 6.08 13.14 -3.56
N ARG A 21 6.77 13.39 -4.68
CA ARG A 21 8.15 12.91 -4.92
C ARG A 21 9.16 13.36 -3.86
N PHE A 22 8.88 14.42 -3.13
CA PHE A 22 9.73 14.90 -2.03
C PHE A 22 9.44 14.21 -0.69
N GLY A 23 8.42 13.35 -0.64
CA GLY A 23 8.01 12.62 0.57
C GLY A 23 9.15 11.85 1.22
N PRO A 24 9.87 10.96 0.50
CA PRO A 24 10.96 10.19 1.07
C PRO A 24 12.04 11.04 1.73
N GLN A 25 12.48 12.10 1.04
CA GLN A 25 13.47 13.03 1.55
C GLN A 25 12.97 13.76 2.80
N SER A 26 11.74 14.25 2.78
CA SER A 26 11.15 14.99 3.91
C SER A 26 10.99 14.11 5.14
N ILE A 27 10.56 12.86 4.97
CA ILE A 27 10.43 11.89 6.05
C ILE A 27 11.80 11.56 6.66
N ARG A 28 12.82 11.30 5.83
CA ARG A 28 14.19 11.06 6.31
C ARG A 28 14.76 12.26 7.03
N GLN A 29 14.50 13.47 6.56
CA GLN A 29 14.94 14.69 7.24
C GLN A 29 14.27 14.83 8.62
N ALA A 30 12.97 14.61 8.70
CA ALA A 30 12.23 14.65 9.95
C ALA A 30 12.66 13.55 10.93
N SER A 31 13.01 12.35 10.43
CA SER A 31 13.44 11.22 11.25
C SER A 31 14.73 11.48 12.05
N ARG A 32 15.54 12.47 11.66
CA ARG A 32 16.74 12.89 12.40
C ARG A 32 16.44 13.42 13.81
N HIS A 33 15.19 13.79 14.08
CA HIS A 33 14.72 14.21 15.39
C HIS A 33 14.26 13.06 16.28
N LEU A 34 14.12 11.85 15.71
CA LEU A 34 13.79 10.67 16.49
C LEU A 34 14.96 10.32 17.43
N ARG A 35 14.60 10.00 18.67
CA ARG A 35 15.56 9.57 19.69
C ARG A 35 15.47 8.05 19.87
N THR A 36 15.75 7.58 21.06
CA THR A 36 15.71 6.14 21.37
C THR A 36 14.40 5.51 20.96
N ASN A 37 14.47 4.28 20.56
CA ASN A 37 13.49 3.48 19.88
C ASN A 37 12.62 2.59 20.80
N TYR A 38 12.57 2.91 22.11
CA TYR A 38 11.66 2.23 23.04
C TYR A 38 10.24 2.78 22.92
N HIS A 39 9.29 1.89 22.66
CA HIS A 39 7.86 2.23 22.57
C HIS A 39 7.14 1.82 23.86
N PRO A 40 6.76 2.78 24.74
CA PRO A 40 6.26 2.46 26.07
C PRO A 40 4.92 1.72 26.09
N ASN A 41 4.03 1.95 25.13
CA ASN A 41 2.72 1.29 25.09
C ASN A 41 2.81 -0.19 24.71
N TYR A 42 3.83 -0.58 23.96
CA TYR A 42 4.03 -1.95 23.51
C TYR A 42 5.21 -2.63 24.19
N ASP A 43 5.92 -1.94 25.06
CA ASP A 43 7.12 -2.43 25.76
C ASP A 43 8.12 -3.09 24.79
N VAL A 44 8.44 -2.40 23.70
CA VAL A 44 9.28 -2.92 22.64
C VAL A 44 10.36 -1.93 22.20
N GLU A 45 11.52 -2.46 21.88
CA GLU A 45 12.62 -1.75 21.20
C GLU A 45 12.84 -2.37 19.83
N PRO A 46 12.19 -1.85 18.75
CA PRO A 46 12.20 -2.49 17.44
C PRO A 46 13.59 -2.82 16.91
N PHE A 47 14.56 -1.92 17.06
CA PHE A 47 15.92 -2.12 16.57
C PHE A 47 16.77 -3.11 17.41
N LYS A 48 16.26 -3.58 18.53
CA LYS A 48 16.89 -4.70 19.27
C LYS A 48 16.43 -6.06 18.75
N VAL A 49 15.24 -6.12 18.16
CA VAL A 49 14.63 -7.37 17.70
C VAL A 49 14.65 -7.52 16.18
N GLN A 50 14.85 -6.43 15.44
CA GLN A 50 14.89 -6.42 13.98
C GLN A 50 16.06 -5.57 13.46
N GLN A 51 16.70 -6.05 12.42
CA GLN A 51 17.66 -5.25 11.65
C GLN A 51 16.92 -4.46 10.58
N VAL A 52 16.81 -3.14 10.79
CA VAL A 52 16.19 -2.22 9.85
C VAL A 52 17.27 -1.37 9.19
N ALA A 53 17.25 -1.24 7.87
CA ALA A 53 18.20 -0.43 7.11
C ALA A 53 17.50 0.47 6.11
N ASP A 54 18.05 1.66 5.88
CA ASP A 54 17.62 2.54 4.80
C ASP A 54 18.34 2.12 3.52
N ALA A 55 17.60 1.69 2.50
CA ALA A 55 18.11 1.24 1.21
C ALA A 55 18.26 2.37 0.17
N GLY A 56 18.01 3.63 0.57
CA GLY A 56 17.97 4.75 -0.35
C GLY A 56 16.70 4.80 -1.17
N ASP A 57 16.77 5.31 -2.40
CA ASP A 57 15.62 5.48 -3.28
C ASP A 57 15.70 4.56 -4.50
N ILE A 58 14.56 4.01 -4.91
CA ILE A 58 14.41 3.39 -6.23
C ILE A 58 14.33 4.51 -7.26
N THR A 59 15.28 4.52 -8.18
CA THR A 59 15.30 5.48 -9.29
C THR A 59 14.26 5.07 -10.33
N CYS A 60 13.43 6.01 -10.74
CA CYS A 60 12.44 5.81 -11.79
C CYS A 60 12.32 7.03 -12.70
N ASN A 61 11.89 6.80 -13.95
CA ASN A 61 11.75 7.85 -14.95
C ASN A 61 10.55 8.74 -14.62
N PRO A 62 10.75 10.04 -14.31
CA PRO A 62 9.65 10.94 -13.93
C PRO A 62 8.78 11.38 -15.12
N PHE A 63 9.17 11.07 -16.35
CA PHE A 63 8.50 11.51 -17.58
C PHE A 63 7.77 10.38 -18.33
N ASN A 64 7.96 9.13 -17.91
CA ASN A 64 7.31 7.97 -18.51
C ASN A 64 6.77 7.05 -17.41
N ILE A 65 5.46 7.08 -17.21
CA ILE A 65 4.81 6.34 -16.11
C ILE A 65 4.91 4.82 -16.28
N GLU A 66 4.82 4.31 -17.51
CA GLU A 66 4.92 2.87 -17.76
C GLU A 66 6.34 2.35 -17.51
N GLU A 67 7.33 3.14 -17.89
CA GLU A 67 8.73 2.83 -17.58
C GLU A 67 9.01 2.93 -16.07
N ALA A 68 8.47 3.96 -15.40
CA ALA A 68 8.58 4.12 -13.96
C ALA A 68 7.98 2.92 -13.20
N ILE A 69 6.79 2.45 -13.61
CA ILE A 69 6.15 1.26 -13.03
C ILE A 69 7.10 0.05 -13.11
N LYS A 70 7.71 -0.21 -14.27
CA LYS A 70 8.66 -1.32 -14.43
C LYS A 70 9.91 -1.16 -13.58
N GLN A 71 10.45 0.06 -13.49
CA GLN A 71 11.64 0.36 -12.69
C GLN A 71 11.36 0.21 -11.19
N ILE A 72 10.20 0.66 -10.71
CA ILE A 72 9.77 0.49 -9.32
C ILE A 72 9.56 -1.00 -9.00
N GLU A 73 8.88 -1.74 -9.86
CA GLU A 73 8.68 -3.18 -9.74
C GLU A 73 10.02 -3.91 -9.61
N THR A 74 10.95 -3.66 -10.54
CA THR A 74 12.28 -4.29 -10.55
C THR A 74 13.08 -3.94 -9.30
N GLY A 75 13.13 -2.67 -8.92
CA GLY A 75 13.88 -2.24 -7.73
C GLY A 75 13.32 -2.81 -6.43
N ALA A 76 11.99 -2.91 -6.32
CA ALA A 76 11.34 -3.54 -5.17
C ALA A 76 11.59 -5.06 -5.13
N GLU A 77 11.54 -5.74 -6.26
CA GLU A 77 11.86 -7.17 -6.39
C GLU A 77 13.31 -7.47 -5.98
N GLU A 78 14.27 -6.65 -6.44
CA GLU A 78 15.67 -6.79 -6.05
C GLU A 78 15.92 -6.61 -4.55
N LEU A 79 15.16 -5.74 -3.89
CA LEU A 79 15.23 -5.57 -2.44
C LEU A 79 14.57 -6.74 -1.71
N LEU A 80 13.37 -7.13 -2.09
CA LEU A 80 12.62 -8.22 -1.47
C LEU A 80 13.35 -9.56 -1.56
N ASN A 81 14.18 -9.77 -2.57
CA ASN A 81 15.06 -10.95 -2.64
C ASN A 81 16.19 -10.95 -1.60
N LYS A 82 16.43 -9.81 -0.92
CA LYS A 82 17.55 -9.66 0.03
C LYS A 82 17.10 -9.45 1.48
N VAL A 83 15.82 -9.10 1.69
CA VAL A 83 15.26 -8.75 3.00
C VAL A 83 13.91 -9.44 3.22
N GLY A 84 13.50 -9.58 4.49
CA GLY A 84 12.23 -10.18 4.83
C GLY A 84 11.00 -9.31 4.53
N GLY A 85 11.19 -8.00 4.38
CA GLY A 85 10.13 -7.05 4.05
C GLY A 85 10.64 -5.66 3.73
N ILE A 86 9.77 -4.83 3.12
CA ILE A 86 10.08 -3.44 2.82
C ILE A 86 9.05 -2.49 3.44
N ILE A 87 9.52 -1.31 3.83
CA ILE A 87 8.68 -0.15 4.16
C ILE A 87 8.94 0.89 3.09
N SER A 88 7.94 1.13 2.24
CA SER A 88 8.05 2.06 1.12
C SER A 88 7.61 3.46 1.54
N LEU A 89 8.45 4.45 1.28
CA LEU A 89 8.16 5.86 1.47
C LEU A 89 7.79 6.45 0.10
N GLY A 90 6.55 6.80 -0.09
CA GLY A 90 6.09 7.40 -1.35
C GLY A 90 6.30 8.91 -1.38
N GLY A 91 6.01 9.41 -2.41
CA GLY A 91 5.40 9.33 -3.71
C GLY A 91 3.88 9.35 -3.69
N ASP A 92 3.33 9.43 -4.88
CA ASP A 92 1.89 9.30 -5.05
C ASP A 92 1.44 7.82 -4.99
N HIS A 93 0.14 7.60 -4.92
CA HIS A 93 -0.39 6.24 -4.71
C HIS A 93 -0.24 5.30 -5.92
N THR A 94 0.14 5.79 -7.09
CA THR A 94 0.46 4.95 -8.26
C THR A 94 1.51 3.89 -7.94
N ILE A 95 2.44 4.18 -7.00
CA ILE A 95 3.50 3.26 -6.60
C ILE A 95 2.99 1.96 -5.98
N ALA A 96 1.76 1.92 -5.47
CA ALA A 96 1.19 0.70 -4.89
C ALA A 96 1.08 -0.44 -5.91
N PHE A 97 0.75 -0.14 -7.16
CA PHE A 97 0.62 -1.13 -8.21
C PHE A 97 1.94 -1.88 -8.49
N PRO A 98 3.06 -1.23 -8.85
CA PRO A 98 4.33 -1.92 -9.06
C PRO A 98 4.88 -2.62 -7.81
N LEU A 99 4.61 -2.10 -6.62
CA LEU A 99 4.97 -2.78 -5.38
C LEU A 99 4.22 -4.09 -5.19
N LEU A 100 2.91 -4.11 -5.45
CA LEU A 100 2.11 -5.35 -5.43
C LEU A 100 2.60 -6.37 -6.48
N LYS A 101 3.02 -5.92 -7.66
CA LYS A 101 3.62 -6.80 -8.68
C LYS A 101 4.90 -7.46 -8.16
N ALA A 102 5.79 -6.69 -7.54
CA ALA A 102 7.02 -7.23 -6.97
C ALA A 102 6.74 -8.26 -5.85
N ILE A 103 5.80 -7.93 -4.94
CA ILE A 103 5.40 -8.81 -3.84
C ILE A 103 4.76 -10.10 -4.38
N ASN A 104 3.88 -10.00 -5.37
CA ASN A 104 3.24 -11.15 -6.00
C ASN A 104 4.27 -12.13 -6.59
N LYS A 105 5.29 -11.61 -7.27
CA LYS A 105 6.39 -12.43 -7.83
C LYS A 105 7.18 -13.15 -6.73
N ILE A 106 7.55 -12.44 -5.67
CA ILE A 106 8.35 -13.03 -4.58
C ILE A 106 7.56 -14.10 -3.83
N ASN A 107 6.26 -13.88 -3.61
CA ASN A 107 5.39 -14.84 -2.93
C ASN A 107 4.85 -15.95 -3.84
N ASN A 108 5.15 -15.91 -5.14
CA ASN A 108 4.59 -16.81 -6.15
C ASN A 108 3.06 -16.85 -6.16
N GLY A 109 2.42 -15.71 -5.91
CA GLY A 109 0.97 -15.58 -5.94
C GLY A 109 0.43 -14.33 -5.23
N PRO A 110 -0.90 -14.15 -5.27
CA PRO A 110 -1.57 -12.99 -4.70
C PRO A 110 -1.45 -12.94 -3.18
N VAL A 111 -1.53 -11.74 -2.63
CA VAL A 111 -1.43 -11.48 -1.19
C VAL A 111 -2.72 -10.84 -0.66
N ALA A 112 -2.98 -10.98 0.64
CA ALA A 112 -4.01 -10.21 1.30
C ALA A 112 -3.60 -8.73 1.34
N LEU A 113 -4.53 -7.84 0.98
CA LEU A 113 -4.30 -6.40 0.93
C LEU A 113 -5.16 -5.68 1.96
N VAL A 114 -4.52 -4.96 2.88
CA VAL A 114 -5.21 -4.04 3.79
C VAL A 114 -4.87 -2.61 3.39
N HIS A 115 -5.83 -1.91 2.85
CA HIS A 115 -5.68 -0.55 2.34
C HIS A 115 -6.33 0.47 3.27
N PHE A 116 -5.53 1.28 3.96
CA PHE A 116 -6.00 2.37 4.82
C PHE A 116 -6.02 3.68 4.04
N ASP A 117 -7.20 4.08 3.59
CA ASP A 117 -7.39 5.31 2.81
C ASP A 117 -8.80 5.89 2.96
N ALA A 118 -8.96 7.13 2.51
CA ALA A 118 -10.26 7.77 2.32
C ALA A 118 -10.95 7.34 1.03
N HIS A 119 -10.20 6.85 0.05
CA HIS A 119 -10.63 6.56 -1.31
C HIS A 119 -10.47 5.08 -1.63
N LEU A 120 -11.14 4.61 -2.70
CA LEU A 120 -11.08 3.22 -3.16
C LEU A 120 -9.85 2.97 -4.05
N ASP A 121 -9.51 3.93 -4.91
CA ASP A 121 -8.41 3.89 -5.88
C ASP A 121 -8.47 2.69 -6.84
N THR A 122 -9.73 2.35 -7.23
CA THR A 122 -10.11 1.25 -8.11
C THR A 122 -10.73 1.73 -9.42
N TRP A 123 -10.62 3.00 -9.74
CA TRP A 123 -11.15 3.53 -11.01
C TRP A 123 -10.39 2.94 -12.19
N ASP A 124 -11.12 2.71 -13.27
CA ASP A 124 -10.53 2.20 -14.51
C ASP A 124 -9.59 3.22 -15.15
N THR A 125 -10.04 4.47 -15.24
CA THR A 125 -9.24 5.60 -15.68
C THR A 125 -9.52 6.82 -14.81
N TYR A 126 -8.56 7.72 -14.72
CA TYR A 126 -8.73 9.02 -14.12
C TYR A 126 -8.20 10.09 -15.08
N PHE A 127 -9.06 11.05 -15.48
CA PHE A 127 -8.80 11.96 -16.59
C PHE A 127 -8.37 11.26 -17.89
N GLY A 128 -8.89 10.06 -18.15
CA GLY A 128 -8.55 9.26 -19.32
C GLY A 128 -7.23 8.51 -19.27
N ALA A 129 -6.47 8.64 -18.16
CA ALA A 129 -5.22 7.92 -17.95
C ALA A 129 -5.44 6.63 -17.14
N PRO A 130 -4.88 5.48 -17.58
CA PRO A 130 -5.03 4.20 -16.89
C PRO A 130 -4.13 4.05 -15.65
N TYR A 131 -3.04 4.81 -15.59
CA TYR A 131 -2.09 4.81 -14.47
C TYR A 131 -2.09 6.16 -13.77
N THR A 132 -2.70 6.25 -12.61
CA THR A 132 -2.77 7.42 -11.75
C THR A 132 -2.86 7.00 -10.31
N HIS A 133 -2.82 7.97 -9.39
CA HIS A 133 -3.01 7.72 -7.95
C HIS A 133 -4.38 7.12 -7.60
N GLY A 134 -5.41 7.25 -8.46
CA GLY A 134 -6.76 6.72 -8.23
C GLY A 134 -7.06 5.38 -8.91
N THR A 135 -6.07 4.75 -9.54
CA THR A 135 -6.27 3.54 -10.34
C THR A 135 -5.41 2.31 -9.95
N PRO A 136 -4.54 2.37 -8.92
CA PRO A 136 -3.57 1.31 -8.69
C PRO A 136 -4.21 -0.05 -8.39
N PHE A 137 -5.29 -0.08 -7.63
CA PHE A 137 -5.95 -1.34 -7.28
C PHE A 137 -6.83 -1.89 -8.40
N ARG A 138 -7.30 -1.06 -9.32
CA ARG A 138 -7.90 -1.56 -10.56
C ARG A 138 -6.88 -2.32 -11.39
N ARG A 139 -5.70 -1.77 -11.60
CA ARG A 139 -4.60 -2.44 -12.30
C ARG A 139 -4.16 -3.70 -11.57
N ALA A 140 -4.06 -3.64 -10.25
CA ALA A 140 -3.73 -4.80 -9.42
C ALA A 140 -4.78 -5.92 -9.53
N ARG A 141 -6.08 -5.58 -9.61
CA ARG A 141 -7.16 -6.55 -9.82
C ARG A 141 -7.06 -7.24 -11.18
N GLU A 142 -6.79 -6.50 -12.22
CA GLU A 142 -6.67 -7.01 -13.58
C GLU A 142 -5.53 -8.03 -13.73
N GLU A 143 -4.46 -7.88 -12.94
CA GLU A 143 -3.33 -8.80 -12.90
C GLU A 143 -3.44 -9.85 -11.76
N ASN A 144 -4.55 -9.91 -11.02
CA ASN A 144 -4.77 -10.84 -9.90
C ASN A 144 -3.67 -10.77 -8.83
N LEU A 145 -3.29 -9.57 -8.39
CA LEU A 145 -2.19 -9.36 -7.46
C LEU A 145 -2.60 -9.47 -5.98
N PHE A 146 -3.88 -9.48 -5.67
CA PHE A 146 -4.39 -9.64 -4.31
C PHE A 146 -5.49 -10.71 -4.23
N LEU A 147 -5.66 -11.27 -3.04
CA LEU A 147 -6.63 -12.32 -2.76
C LEU A 147 -8.04 -11.74 -2.64
N ASP A 148 -8.98 -12.35 -3.36
CA ASP A 148 -10.40 -12.11 -3.19
C ASP A 148 -10.82 -12.53 -1.78
N ASP A 149 -11.80 -11.83 -1.19
CA ASP A 149 -12.35 -12.09 0.14
C ASP A 149 -11.36 -12.00 1.32
N ALA A 150 -10.07 -11.79 1.06
CA ALA A 150 -9.03 -11.57 2.05
C ALA A 150 -8.43 -10.15 1.99
N SER A 151 -9.01 -9.28 1.16
CA SER A 151 -8.54 -7.90 0.97
C SER A 151 -9.60 -6.90 1.41
N MET A 152 -9.17 -5.74 1.92
CA MET A 152 -10.11 -4.74 2.44
C MET A 152 -9.62 -3.30 2.26
N HIS A 153 -10.58 -2.40 2.09
CA HIS A 153 -10.42 -0.96 2.25
C HIS A 153 -10.90 -0.53 3.62
N VAL A 154 -10.13 0.26 4.33
CA VAL A 154 -10.45 0.73 5.69
C VAL A 154 -10.38 2.26 5.76
N GLY A 155 -11.47 2.87 6.22
CA GLY A 155 -11.52 4.32 6.40
C GLY A 155 -12.14 5.09 5.23
N ILE A 156 -12.85 4.41 4.34
CA ILE A 156 -13.47 5.02 3.15
C ILE A 156 -14.47 6.10 3.55
N ARG A 157 -14.27 7.31 2.99
CA ARG A 157 -15.10 8.50 3.25
C ARG A 157 -15.03 9.53 2.13
N GLY A 158 -14.18 9.30 1.12
CA GLY A 158 -14.04 10.19 -0.02
C GLY A 158 -15.28 10.19 -0.92
N PRO A 159 -15.50 11.24 -1.72
CA PRO A 159 -16.59 11.27 -2.68
C PRO A 159 -16.37 10.23 -3.77
N LEU A 160 -17.48 9.65 -4.22
CA LEU A 160 -17.54 8.68 -5.31
C LEU A 160 -18.28 9.29 -6.50
N TYR A 161 -18.08 8.78 -7.69
CA TYR A 161 -18.87 9.19 -8.85
C TYR A 161 -20.29 8.67 -8.78
N SER A 162 -20.46 7.43 -8.26
CA SER A 162 -21.76 6.81 -8.12
C SER A 162 -21.75 5.70 -7.04
N ARG A 163 -22.93 5.15 -6.75
CA ARG A 163 -23.06 3.96 -5.90
C ARG A 163 -22.47 2.70 -6.54
N GLU A 164 -22.32 2.70 -7.85
CA GLU A 164 -21.75 1.56 -8.57
C GLU A 164 -20.25 1.38 -8.24
N ASP A 165 -19.53 2.44 -7.82
CA ASP A 165 -18.15 2.34 -7.42
C ASP A 165 -17.97 1.36 -6.23
N LEU A 166 -18.85 1.44 -5.22
CA LEU A 166 -18.82 0.51 -4.07
C LEU A 166 -19.12 -0.94 -4.50
N LYS A 167 -20.12 -1.12 -5.36
CA LYS A 167 -20.49 -2.45 -5.84
C LYS A 167 -19.40 -3.08 -6.70
N ASN A 168 -18.72 -2.26 -7.50
CA ASN A 168 -17.59 -2.71 -8.29
C ASN A 168 -16.46 -3.22 -7.38
N ASP A 169 -16.13 -2.48 -6.31
CA ASP A 169 -15.11 -2.87 -5.35
C ASP A 169 -15.46 -4.17 -4.60
N GLU A 170 -16.70 -4.30 -4.14
CA GLU A 170 -17.19 -5.55 -3.58
C GLU A 170 -17.08 -6.71 -4.58
N SER A 171 -17.38 -6.46 -5.86
CA SER A 171 -17.22 -7.47 -6.93
C SER A 171 -15.77 -7.82 -7.24
N PHE A 172 -14.82 -6.95 -6.87
CA PHE A 172 -13.38 -7.22 -6.95
C PHE A 172 -12.86 -8.03 -5.76
N GLY A 173 -13.72 -8.35 -4.79
CA GLY A 173 -13.38 -9.11 -3.60
C GLY A 173 -12.92 -8.26 -2.41
N PHE A 174 -13.07 -6.94 -2.46
CA PHE A 174 -12.77 -6.09 -1.31
C PHE A 174 -13.91 -6.03 -0.30
N LYS A 175 -13.56 -6.14 0.97
CA LYS A 175 -14.41 -5.71 2.06
C LYS A 175 -14.20 -4.21 2.30
N ILE A 176 -15.29 -3.45 2.32
CA ILE A 176 -15.23 -1.99 2.54
C ILE A 176 -15.62 -1.68 3.98
N ILE A 177 -14.74 -1.00 4.70
CA ILE A 177 -14.96 -0.48 6.05
C ILE A 177 -15.00 1.04 5.97
N HIS A 178 -16.17 1.64 6.15
CA HIS A 178 -16.31 3.09 6.15
C HIS A 178 -15.71 3.73 7.40
N CYS A 179 -15.34 5.00 7.30
CA CYS A 179 -14.66 5.71 8.39
C CYS A 179 -15.52 5.83 9.66
N ASP A 180 -16.82 6.06 9.51
CA ASP A 180 -17.79 6.11 10.61
C ASP A 180 -17.99 4.73 11.25
N GLU A 181 -17.99 3.67 10.47
CA GLU A 181 -18.01 2.31 10.97
C GLU A 181 -16.75 2.01 11.79
N PHE A 182 -15.57 2.41 11.29
CA PHE A 182 -14.31 2.28 12.02
C PHE A 182 -14.35 3.02 13.37
N GLN A 183 -14.89 4.23 13.39
CA GLN A 183 -15.03 5.03 14.60
C GLN A 183 -15.99 4.43 15.62
N THR A 184 -17.08 3.83 15.16
CA THR A 184 -18.12 3.25 16.04
C THR A 184 -17.77 1.86 16.56
N GLN A 185 -17.13 1.04 15.76
CA GLN A 185 -16.75 -0.34 16.14
C GLN A 185 -15.44 -0.42 16.93
N GLY A 186 -14.55 0.57 16.76
CA GLY A 186 -13.23 0.61 17.39
C GLY A 186 -12.20 -0.22 16.67
N THR A 187 -10.94 0.11 16.93
CA THR A 187 -9.76 -0.49 16.28
C THR A 187 -9.70 -2.00 16.48
N ASP A 188 -9.95 -2.48 17.71
CA ASP A 188 -9.81 -3.89 18.05
C ASP A 188 -10.71 -4.78 17.22
N LYS A 189 -11.98 -4.38 17.05
CA LYS A 189 -12.94 -5.14 16.26
C LYS A 189 -12.58 -5.14 14.77
N ILE A 190 -12.13 -4.02 14.24
CA ILE A 190 -11.71 -3.93 12.84
C ILE A 190 -10.44 -4.74 12.61
N CYS A 191 -9.47 -4.71 13.54
CA CYS A 191 -8.27 -5.52 13.45
C CYS A 191 -8.58 -7.02 13.42
N LEU A 192 -9.58 -7.49 14.16
CA LEU A 192 -10.00 -8.88 14.13
C LEU A 192 -10.53 -9.34 12.75
N LEU A 193 -11.05 -8.43 11.92
CA LEU A 193 -11.57 -8.79 10.60
C LEU A 193 -10.50 -9.28 9.63
N TYR A 194 -9.24 -8.86 9.79
CA TYR A 194 -8.14 -9.30 8.95
C TYR A 194 -7.12 -10.19 9.68
N THR A 195 -7.29 -10.38 11.00
CA THR A 195 -6.45 -11.27 11.79
C THR A 195 -7.17 -12.55 12.22
N SER A 196 -8.50 -12.59 12.12
CA SER A 196 -9.27 -13.81 12.37
C SER A 196 -9.02 -14.84 11.28
N PRO A 197 -8.90 -16.13 11.62
CA PRO A 197 -8.94 -17.19 10.64
C PRO A 197 -10.26 -17.11 9.86
N SER A 198 -10.20 -17.51 8.59
CA SER A 198 -11.40 -17.53 7.71
C SER A 198 -12.56 -18.25 8.41
N PRO A 199 -13.81 -17.80 8.22
CA PRO A 199 -14.97 -18.54 8.71
C PRO A 199 -15.02 -20.03 8.28
N ARG A 200 -14.22 -20.42 7.29
CA ARG A 200 -14.07 -21.82 6.85
C ARG A 200 -13.22 -22.68 7.79
N ASP A 201 -12.45 -22.06 8.69
CA ASP A 201 -11.59 -22.78 9.64
C ASP A 201 -12.30 -23.10 10.98
N GLY A 202 -13.58 -22.70 11.11
CA GLY A 202 -14.39 -22.85 12.32
C GLY A 202 -15.52 -23.86 12.25
N ASP A 203 -15.72 -24.54 11.12
CA ASP A 203 -16.81 -25.51 10.91
C ASP A 203 -16.30 -26.97 10.91
N GLU A 204 -15.41 -27.30 11.82
CA GLU A 204 -15.16 -28.73 12.19
C GLU A 204 -15.58 -29.01 13.63
#